data_15764feb72137a119adc2a57fb1a2ea4
#
_entry.id   15764feb72137a119adc2a57fb1a2ea4
#
_cell.length_a   1.000
_cell.length_b   1.000
_cell.length_c   1.000
_cell.angle_alpha   90.00
_cell.angle_beta   90.00
_cell.angle_gamma   90.00
#
_symmetry.space_group_name_H-M   'P 1'
#
loop_
_entity.id
_entity.type
_entity.pdbx_description
1 polymer ?
#
loop_
_entity_poly.entity_id
_entity_poly.type
_entity_poly.pdbx_seq_one_letter_code
_entity_poly.pdbx_strand_id
1 'polypeptide(L)'
;MASLPPIIQNPDIRVLGRILGDVIRTRGGEALFRRTEAIRTASVQRHRGSAHVEAVAAELGALSLDDTLAFTRGFMLFSMLANLAEDRQMQASAGAAPEAGMALADAVRQLGAKGIGKAKILAALSRARVTPVLTAHPTEVRRKSMIDHKNRISELMEMADAGATHVAPGEPIETAIRRQVTLLWETRPLRRERIRVSDEIDTALAWLRDDFLPVLPTLAQGWADALGEVPPPFLTIGSWIGGDRDGNPNVTAESLDLAMRTNAAALFQYYLDQVHALGAELSISSGQTPVPAAVRALAEASGDNSPARADEPYRRALTGIYARLAATSVALTGQAPVRPPRVVGQPYAASAQFLADLDAIAAGAEQAGVGGGAMDALRIAVSQFGFHLATLDLRQNSDVHEACVAELLALAGVEADYAALPEEARVSLLLDELKSPRLLATPLAPASDRTLGELAIFRAAAAARARHGAAAITTAIVSKTTSVSDLLEPMLMMREAGLLAPGDAPVAELMTVPLFETIADLEAAPAIMTAFLAIPGVADAARARG
;
A
#
# COMPACT_ATOMS: atom_id res chain seq x y z
N MET A 1 -6.89 -26.78 17.46
CA MET A 1 -5.70 -25.94 17.75
C MET A 1 -4.48 -26.83 17.59
N ALA A 2 -3.75 -26.71 16.47
CA ALA A 2 -2.48 -27.40 16.30
C ALA A 2 -1.48 -26.76 17.27
N SER A 3 -0.82 -27.58 18.10
CA SER A 3 0.24 -27.13 19.00
C SER A 3 1.39 -26.58 18.15
N LEU A 4 1.72 -25.30 18.31
CA LEU A 4 2.94 -24.73 17.73
C LEU A 4 4.14 -25.60 18.15
N PRO A 5 5.05 -25.93 17.21
CA PRO A 5 6.24 -26.67 17.56
C PRO A 5 7.09 -25.86 18.54
N PRO A 6 7.75 -26.49 19.52
CA PRO A 6 8.58 -25.78 20.48
C PRO A 6 9.67 -25.00 19.75
N ILE A 7 9.84 -23.72 20.06
CA ILE A 7 10.86 -22.78 19.56
C ILE A 7 12.27 -23.42 19.44
N ILE A 8 12.58 -24.39 20.29
CA ILE A 8 13.88 -25.10 20.36
C ILE A 8 14.12 -26.06 19.14
N GLN A 9 13.10 -26.38 18.37
CA GLN A 9 13.23 -27.32 17.24
C GLN A 9 13.49 -26.66 15.88
N ASN A 10 13.29 -25.33 15.77
CA ASN A 10 13.52 -24.61 14.52
C ASN A 10 15.04 -24.47 14.25
N PRO A 11 15.58 -25.04 13.15
CA PRO A 11 17.00 -24.96 12.81
C PRO A 11 17.48 -23.52 12.58
N ASP A 12 16.65 -22.66 12.02
CA ASP A 12 16.97 -21.26 11.74
C ASP A 12 17.20 -20.48 13.03
N ILE A 13 16.38 -20.70 14.07
CA ILE A 13 16.58 -20.09 15.39
C ILE A 13 17.95 -20.47 15.96
N ARG A 14 18.40 -21.71 15.76
CA ARG A 14 19.73 -22.14 16.24
C ARG A 14 20.86 -21.44 15.50
N VAL A 15 20.75 -21.34 14.17
CA VAL A 15 21.75 -20.67 13.32
C VAL A 15 21.84 -19.19 13.67
N LEU A 16 20.71 -18.48 13.68
CA LEU A 16 20.66 -17.05 13.96
C LEU A 16 21.05 -16.73 15.42
N GLY A 17 20.61 -17.57 16.36
CA GLY A 17 21.01 -17.46 17.77
C GLY A 17 22.51 -17.66 18.00
N ARG A 18 23.15 -18.60 17.30
CA ARG A 18 24.61 -18.79 17.33
C ARG A 18 25.33 -17.56 16.77
N ILE A 19 24.91 -17.06 15.62
CA ILE A 19 25.49 -15.86 14.98
C ILE A 19 25.35 -14.64 15.91
N LEU A 20 24.16 -14.43 16.50
CA LEU A 20 23.95 -13.34 17.46
C LEU A 20 24.84 -13.50 18.72
N GLY A 21 24.96 -14.74 19.24
CA GLY A 21 25.86 -15.02 20.36
C GLY A 21 27.32 -14.66 20.06
N ASP A 22 27.81 -14.97 18.88
CA ASP A 22 29.14 -14.59 18.41
C ASP A 22 29.30 -13.06 18.28
N VAL A 23 28.26 -12.36 17.82
CA VAL A 23 28.25 -10.89 17.73
C VAL A 23 28.25 -10.27 19.13
N ILE A 24 27.45 -10.78 20.09
CA ILE A 24 27.45 -10.32 21.48
C ILE A 24 28.85 -10.51 22.10
N ARG A 25 29.48 -11.68 21.87
CA ARG A 25 30.81 -11.98 22.39
C ARG A 25 31.88 -11.03 21.84
N THR A 26 31.84 -10.77 20.51
CA THR A 26 32.85 -9.91 19.87
C THR A 26 32.64 -8.43 20.09
N ARG A 27 31.41 -7.96 20.26
CA ARG A 27 31.07 -6.54 20.39
C ARG A 27 30.76 -6.10 21.82
N GLY A 28 30.08 -6.96 22.58
CA GLY A 28 29.69 -6.73 23.96
C GLY A 28 30.68 -7.31 24.98
N GLY A 29 31.57 -8.19 24.54
CA GLY A 29 32.57 -8.85 25.37
C GLY A 29 32.11 -10.19 25.97
N GLU A 30 33.09 -11.00 26.36
CA GLU A 30 32.89 -12.36 26.89
C GLU A 30 32.03 -12.37 28.17
N ALA A 31 32.17 -11.36 29.03
CA ALA A 31 31.39 -11.28 30.27
C ALA A 31 29.89 -11.11 30.00
N LEU A 32 29.50 -10.20 29.09
CA LEU A 32 28.11 -10.00 28.70
C LEU A 32 27.54 -11.27 28.03
N PHE A 33 28.32 -11.91 27.17
CA PHE A 33 27.90 -13.15 26.50
C PHE A 33 27.60 -14.26 27.51
N ARG A 34 28.51 -14.51 28.49
CA ARG A 34 28.31 -15.53 29.53
C ARG A 34 27.07 -15.28 30.35
N ARG A 35 26.85 -14.03 30.77
CA ARG A 35 25.65 -13.64 31.54
C ARG A 35 24.36 -13.84 30.72
N THR A 36 24.36 -13.42 29.47
CA THR A 36 23.21 -13.63 28.58
C THR A 36 22.87 -15.10 28.42
N GLU A 37 23.89 -15.97 28.23
CA GLU A 37 23.69 -17.41 28.10
C GLU A 37 23.25 -18.06 29.42
N ALA A 38 23.74 -17.60 30.56
CA ALA A 38 23.31 -18.07 31.90
C ALA A 38 21.81 -17.78 32.11
N ILE A 39 21.38 -16.55 31.83
CA ILE A 39 19.98 -16.13 31.97
C ILE A 39 19.08 -16.91 30.97
N ARG A 40 19.50 -17.05 29.72
CA ARG A 40 18.77 -17.83 28.70
C ARG A 40 18.59 -19.27 29.12
N THR A 41 19.67 -19.91 29.60
CA THR A 41 19.66 -21.31 30.02
C THR A 41 18.75 -21.52 31.24
N ALA A 42 18.84 -20.64 32.23
CA ALA A 42 17.98 -20.68 33.39
C ALA A 42 16.50 -20.44 33.07
N SER A 43 16.20 -19.55 32.12
CA SER A 43 14.83 -19.33 31.62
C SER A 43 14.27 -20.57 30.95
N VAL A 44 15.05 -21.24 30.12
CA VAL A 44 14.65 -22.50 29.44
C VAL A 44 14.41 -23.61 30.46
N GLN A 45 15.28 -23.74 31.49
CA GLN A 45 15.12 -24.73 32.55
C GLN A 45 13.86 -24.47 33.38
N ARG A 46 13.54 -23.20 33.68
CA ARG A 46 12.29 -22.81 34.33
C ARG A 46 11.05 -23.30 33.59
N HIS A 47 11.00 -23.10 32.27
CA HIS A 47 9.89 -23.57 31.45
C HIS A 47 9.76 -25.10 31.39
N ARG A 48 10.86 -25.83 31.73
CA ARG A 48 10.88 -27.30 31.84
C ARG A 48 10.57 -27.80 33.24
N GLY A 49 10.20 -26.91 34.20
CA GLY A 49 9.77 -27.29 35.53
C GLY A 49 10.89 -27.52 36.54
N SER A 50 12.17 -27.24 36.19
CA SER A 50 13.30 -27.26 37.10
C SER A 50 13.57 -25.86 37.68
N ALA A 51 13.25 -25.65 38.95
CA ALA A 51 13.22 -24.32 39.56
C ALA A 51 14.61 -23.79 39.89
N HIS A 52 14.94 -22.57 39.43
CA HIS A 52 15.90 -21.65 40.03
C HIS A 52 15.51 -20.21 39.67
N VAL A 53 14.32 -19.76 40.13
CA VAL A 53 13.85 -18.38 39.91
C VAL A 53 14.74 -17.37 40.62
N GLU A 54 15.23 -17.71 41.82
CA GLU A 54 16.07 -16.84 42.66
C GLU A 54 17.45 -16.58 42.05
N ALA A 55 18.03 -17.57 41.35
CA ALA A 55 19.33 -17.40 40.71
C ALA A 55 19.26 -16.43 39.52
N VAL A 56 18.18 -16.50 38.71
CA VAL A 56 17.97 -15.56 37.57
C VAL A 56 17.74 -14.14 38.08
N ALA A 57 16.96 -13.99 39.16
CA ALA A 57 16.68 -12.68 39.75
C ALA A 57 17.98 -12.04 40.35
N ALA A 58 18.83 -12.85 40.96
CA ALA A 58 20.11 -12.40 41.48
C ALA A 58 21.08 -11.96 40.36
N GLU A 59 21.19 -12.72 39.28
CA GLU A 59 22.01 -12.38 38.11
C GLU A 59 21.52 -11.09 37.42
N LEU A 60 20.20 -10.92 37.26
CA LEU A 60 19.61 -9.71 36.71
C LEU A 60 19.83 -8.49 37.61
N GLY A 61 19.69 -8.67 38.95
CA GLY A 61 19.91 -7.61 39.94
C GLY A 61 21.37 -7.17 40.07
N ALA A 62 22.33 -7.99 39.64
CA ALA A 62 23.74 -7.68 39.63
C ALA A 62 24.26 -6.94 38.38
N LEU A 63 23.40 -6.69 37.39
CA LEU A 63 23.77 -5.98 36.18
C LEU A 63 23.95 -4.48 36.45
N SER A 64 25.02 -3.89 35.91
CA SER A 64 25.16 -2.44 35.79
C SER A 64 24.11 -1.90 34.79
N LEU A 65 23.89 -0.58 34.79
CA LEU A 65 22.97 0.05 33.82
C LEU A 65 23.40 -0.25 32.39
N ASP A 66 24.68 -0.16 32.08
CA ASP A 66 25.22 -0.43 30.74
C ASP A 66 25.07 -1.90 30.35
N ASP A 67 25.33 -2.82 31.28
CA ASP A 67 25.11 -4.26 31.09
C ASP A 67 23.62 -4.56 30.89
N THR A 68 22.73 -3.90 31.63
CA THR A 68 21.27 -4.04 31.49
C THR A 68 20.80 -3.60 30.11
N LEU A 69 21.29 -2.46 29.63
CA LEU A 69 20.98 -1.95 28.27
C LEU A 69 21.50 -2.90 27.17
N ALA A 70 22.72 -3.40 27.35
CA ALA A 70 23.32 -4.33 26.39
C ALA A 70 22.62 -5.69 26.41
N PHE A 71 22.26 -6.21 27.59
CA PHE A 71 21.46 -7.43 27.73
C PHE A 71 20.06 -7.29 27.08
N THR A 72 19.37 -6.18 27.38
CA THR A 72 18.04 -5.91 26.79
C THR A 72 18.11 -5.82 25.28
N ARG A 73 19.16 -5.21 24.73
CA ARG A 73 19.42 -5.17 23.28
C ARG A 73 19.61 -6.58 22.71
N GLY A 74 20.44 -7.40 23.36
CA GLY A 74 20.67 -8.80 22.94
C GLY A 74 19.38 -9.61 22.93
N PHE A 75 18.54 -9.47 23.96
CA PHE A 75 17.27 -10.17 24.06
C PHE A 75 16.25 -9.70 23.02
N MET A 76 16.15 -8.39 22.79
CA MET A 76 15.31 -7.81 21.74
C MET A 76 15.70 -8.32 20.35
N LEU A 77 17.00 -8.34 20.03
CA LEU A 77 17.49 -8.85 18.76
C LEU A 77 17.26 -10.36 18.62
N PHE A 78 17.46 -11.12 19.71
CA PHE A 78 17.14 -12.55 19.70
C PHE A 78 15.66 -12.79 19.40
N SER A 79 14.75 -12.07 20.04
CA SER A 79 13.31 -12.19 19.79
C SER A 79 12.95 -11.83 18.35
N MET A 80 13.56 -10.78 17.81
CA MET A 80 13.34 -10.37 16.41
C MET A 80 13.83 -11.43 15.42
N LEU A 81 14.99 -12.03 15.66
CA LEU A 81 15.55 -13.09 14.80
C LEU A 81 14.79 -14.41 14.97
N ALA A 82 14.28 -14.72 16.16
CA ALA A 82 13.42 -15.88 16.41
C ALA A 82 12.10 -15.73 15.66
N ASN A 83 11.45 -14.57 15.73
CA ASN A 83 10.23 -14.30 14.95
C ASN A 83 10.48 -14.42 13.44
N LEU A 84 11.63 -13.91 12.95
CA LEU A 84 12.01 -14.09 11.55
C LEU A 84 12.09 -15.57 11.15
N ALA A 85 12.72 -16.40 12.01
CA ALA A 85 12.84 -17.83 11.76
C ALA A 85 11.47 -18.55 11.82
N GLU A 86 10.57 -18.12 12.71
CA GLU A 86 9.20 -18.64 12.79
C GLU A 86 8.38 -18.23 11.55
N ASP A 87 8.45 -16.98 11.12
CA ASP A 87 7.81 -16.49 9.90
C ASP A 87 8.25 -17.32 8.69
N ARG A 88 9.54 -17.56 8.54
CA ARG A 88 10.11 -18.41 7.47
C ARG A 88 9.61 -19.85 7.54
N GLN A 89 9.55 -20.43 8.73
CA GLN A 89 9.02 -21.80 8.90
C GLN A 89 7.53 -21.87 8.57
N MET A 90 6.75 -20.86 8.94
CA MET A 90 5.35 -20.76 8.55
C MET A 90 5.18 -20.64 7.04
N GLN A 91 6.00 -19.83 6.38
CA GLN A 91 6.02 -19.71 4.91
C GLN A 91 6.43 -21.02 4.24
N ALA A 92 7.49 -21.68 4.73
CA ALA A 92 7.90 -23.00 4.21
C ALA A 92 6.81 -24.07 4.42
N SER A 93 6.10 -24.01 5.54
CA SER A 93 4.97 -24.91 5.83
C SER A 93 3.74 -24.58 4.97
N ALA A 94 3.51 -23.29 4.69
CA ALA A 94 2.48 -22.84 3.77
C ALA A 94 2.86 -23.10 2.30
N GLY A 95 4.15 -23.08 1.96
CA GLY A 95 4.69 -23.47 0.65
C GLY A 95 4.65 -24.99 0.41
N ALA A 96 4.52 -25.81 1.47
CA ALA A 96 4.14 -27.21 1.38
C ALA A 96 2.62 -27.39 1.12
N ALA A 97 1.81 -26.33 1.31
CA ALA A 97 0.52 -26.20 0.65
C ALA A 97 0.75 -26.04 -0.88
N PRO A 98 -0.15 -26.56 -1.73
CA PRO A 98 0.01 -26.43 -3.18
C PRO A 98 0.32 -24.98 -3.53
N GLU A 99 1.29 -24.75 -4.42
CA GLU A 99 1.63 -23.43 -4.92
C GLU A 99 0.36 -22.61 -5.12
N ALA A 100 0.34 -21.34 -4.74
CA ALA A 100 -0.88 -20.51 -4.78
C ALA A 100 -1.59 -20.59 -6.15
N GLY A 101 -0.83 -20.80 -7.25
CA GLY A 101 -1.35 -21.05 -8.58
C GLY A 101 -2.06 -22.39 -8.74
N MET A 102 -1.60 -23.45 -8.05
CA MET A 102 -2.28 -24.75 -8.06
C MET A 102 -3.57 -24.71 -7.24
N ALA A 103 -3.58 -24.04 -6.09
CA ALA A 103 -4.79 -23.82 -5.30
C ALA A 103 -5.85 -23.04 -6.08
N LEU A 104 -5.44 -22.04 -6.86
CA LEU A 104 -6.33 -21.27 -7.70
C LEU A 104 -6.92 -22.11 -8.85
N ALA A 105 -6.09 -22.85 -9.57
CA ALA A 105 -6.53 -23.75 -10.62
C ALA A 105 -7.47 -24.85 -10.09
N ASP A 106 -7.21 -25.36 -8.88
CA ASP A 106 -8.08 -26.31 -8.19
C ASP A 106 -9.44 -25.68 -7.85
N ALA A 107 -9.46 -24.45 -7.33
CA ALA A 107 -10.69 -23.73 -7.03
C ALA A 107 -11.53 -23.52 -8.31
N VAL A 108 -10.91 -23.09 -9.41
CA VAL A 108 -11.58 -22.94 -10.71
C VAL A 108 -12.13 -24.27 -11.22
N ARG A 109 -11.38 -25.38 -11.10
CA ARG A 109 -11.87 -26.73 -11.46
C ARG A 109 -13.05 -27.18 -10.60
N GLN A 110 -13.00 -26.95 -9.27
CA GLN A 110 -14.09 -27.30 -8.36
C GLN A 110 -15.36 -26.51 -8.67
N LEU A 111 -15.23 -25.22 -8.99
CA LEU A 111 -16.37 -24.41 -9.44
C LEU A 111 -16.95 -24.95 -10.75
N GLY A 112 -16.10 -25.33 -11.70
CA GLY A 112 -16.50 -25.98 -12.94
C GLY A 112 -17.27 -27.27 -12.71
N ALA A 113 -16.84 -28.12 -11.78
CA ALA A 113 -17.55 -29.35 -11.40
C ALA A 113 -18.93 -29.08 -10.79
N LYS A 114 -19.16 -27.88 -10.21
CA LYS A 114 -20.46 -27.41 -9.70
C LYS A 114 -21.28 -26.65 -10.76
N GLY A 115 -20.88 -26.67 -12.05
CA GLY A 115 -21.59 -25.99 -13.15
C GLY A 115 -21.33 -24.47 -13.23
N ILE A 116 -20.32 -23.95 -12.53
CA ILE A 116 -19.92 -22.54 -12.60
C ILE A 116 -18.74 -22.45 -13.58
N GLY A 117 -19.04 -22.16 -14.84
CA GLY A 117 -18.02 -22.00 -15.88
C GLY A 117 -17.20 -20.73 -15.76
N LYS A 118 -16.06 -20.67 -16.48
CA LYS A 118 -15.09 -19.55 -16.48
C LYS A 118 -15.74 -18.18 -16.77
N ALA A 119 -16.65 -18.11 -17.75
CA ALA A 119 -17.36 -16.87 -18.06
C ALA A 119 -18.17 -16.30 -16.86
N LYS A 120 -18.77 -17.20 -16.06
CA LYS A 120 -19.50 -16.81 -14.85
C LYS A 120 -18.56 -16.29 -13.74
N ILE A 121 -17.37 -16.91 -13.64
CA ILE A 121 -16.32 -16.47 -12.71
C ILE A 121 -15.82 -15.08 -13.11
N LEU A 122 -15.49 -14.87 -14.39
CA LEU A 122 -15.06 -13.57 -14.92
C LEU A 122 -16.12 -12.49 -14.72
N ALA A 123 -17.38 -12.80 -14.97
CA ALA A 123 -18.50 -11.89 -14.72
C ALA A 123 -18.70 -11.58 -13.21
N ALA A 124 -18.32 -12.48 -12.32
CA ALA A 124 -18.31 -12.20 -10.89
C ALA A 124 -17.11 -11.32 -10.49
N LEU A 125 -15.91 -11.64 -11.00
CA LEU A 125 -14.69 -10.86 -10.75
C LEU A 125 -14.79 -9.43 -11.29
N SER A 126 -15.47 -9.20 -12.42
CA SER A 126 -15.66 -7.85 -12.97
C SER A 126 -16.49 -6.93 -12.07
N ARG A 127 -17.25 -7.50 -11.12
CA ARG A 127 -18.05 -6.78 -10.14
C ARG A 127 -17.48 -6.89 -8.73
N ALA A 128 -16.49 -7.74 -8.53
CA ALA A 128 -15.84 -7.90 -7.24
C ALA A 128 -14.85 -6.76 -6.99
N ARG A 129 -14.72 -6.39 -5.72
CA ARG A 129 -13.65 -5.52 -5.25
C ARG A 129 -13.12 -6.05 -3.92
N VAL A 130 -11.84 -6.31 -3.88
CA VAL A 130 -11.10 -6.71 -2.68
C VAL A 130 -9.99 -5.70 -2.49
N THR A 131 -10.01 -5.00 -1.36
CA THR A 131 -9.03 -3.94 -1.09
C THR A 131 -8.40 -4.17 0.28
N PRO A 132 -7.28 -4.90 0.37
CA PRO A 132 -6.46 -4.88 1.57
C PRO A 132 -5.97 -3.46 1.84
N VAL A 133 -6.13 -2.98 3.08
CA VAL A 133 -5.82 -1.61 3.45
C VAL A 133 -4.68 -1.59 4.46
N LEU A 134 -3.62 -0.84 4.16
CA LEU A 134 -2.56 -0.51 5.11
C LEU A 134 -3.08 0.57 6.06
N THR A 135 -3.28 0.20 7.34
CA THR A 135 -3.80 1.12 8.35
C THR A 135 -2.67 1.84 9.08
N ALA A 136 -2.91 3.09 9.47
CA ALA A 136 -1.99 3.89 10.25
C ALA A 136 -2.03 3.45 11.72
N HIS A 137 -1.09 2.61 12.13
CA HIS A 137 -0.90 2.26 13.54
C HIS A 137 0.54 2.56 13.94
N PRO A 138 0.81 3.55 14.79
CA PRO A 138 2.17 3.96 15.19
C PRO A 138 2.84 2.96 16.14
N THR A 139 2.49 1.67 16.07
CA THR A 139 3.09 0.59 16.85
C THR A 139 4.46 0.17 16.31
N GLU A 140 4.77 0.47 15.04
CA GLU A 140 6.07 0.17 14.45
C GLU A 140 7.05 1.33 14.72
N VAL A 141 7.68 1.30 15.89
CA VAL A 141 8.68 2.28 16.31
C VAL A 141 10.11 1.94 15.85
N ARG A 142 10.30 0.79 15.22
CA ARG A 142 11.62 0.37 14.73
C ARG A 142 12.09 1.26 13.59
N ARG A 143 13.39 1.44 13.50
CA ARG A 143 13.98 2.16 12.37
C ARG A 143 13.85 1.34 11.09
N LYS A 144 13.59 1.99 9.97
CA LYS A 144 13.58 1.37 8.65
C LYS A 144 14.84 0.53 8.39
N SER A 145 16.02 1.03 8.79
CA SER A 145 17.28 0.28 8.66
C SER A 145 17.27 -1.08 9.38
N MET A 146 16.58 -1.20 10.53
CA MET A 146 16.44 -2.49 11.21
C MET A 146 15.54 -3.46 10.44
N ILE A 147 14.47 -2.93 9.84
CA ILE A 147 13.58 -3.71 8.95
C ILE A 147 14.37 -4.18 7.73
N ASP A 148 15.11 -3.29 7.08
CA ASP A 148 15.94 -3.60 5.91
C ASP A 148 16.99 -4.69 6.22
N HIS A 149 17.67 -4.60 7.37
CA HIS A 149 18.63 -5.63 7.80
C HIS A 149 17.94 -6.98 8.09
N LYS A 150 16.75 -6.97 8.72
CA LYS A 150 15.95 -8.18 8.95
C LYS A 150 15.56 -8.83 7.62
N ASN A 151 15.04 -8.05 6.67
CA ASN A 151 14.63 -8.55 5.35
C ASN A 151 15.83 -9.12 4.59
N ARG A 152 16.98 -8.43 4.64
CA ARG A 152 18.21 -8.94 4.01
C ARG A 152 18.69 -10.26 4.62
N ILE A 153 18.50 -10.49 5.92
CA ILE A 153 18.78 -11.80 6.54
C ILE A 153 17.85 -12.87 5.97
N SER A 154 16.53 -12.58 5.82
CA SER A 154 15.57 -13.51 5.20
C SER A 154 16.01 -13.93 3.79
N GLU A 155 16.29 -12.95 2.92
CA GLU A 155 16.75 -13.19 1.56
C GLU A 155 18.02 -14.06 1.51
N LEU A 156 19.00 -13.79 2.39
CA LEU A 156 20.24 -14.56 2.46
C LEU A 156 19.99 -16.01 2.89
N MET A 157 19.04 -16.23 3.80
CA MET A 157 18.64 -17.57 4.22
C MET A 157 17.87 -18.30 3.12
N GLU A 158 17.02 -17.61 2.37
CA GLU A 158 16.34 -18.18 1.19
C GLU A 158 17.32 -18.60 0.10
N MET A 159 18.33 -17.77 -0.16
CA MET A 159 19.42 -18.15 -1.07
C MET A 159 20.17 -19.39 -0.59
N ALA A 160 20.41 -19.51 0.72
CA ALA A 160 21.04 -20.71 1.29
C ALA A 160 20.16 -21.96 1.14
N ASP A 161 18.86 -21.85 1.37
CA ASP A 161 17.88 -22.93 1.19
C ASP A 161 17.80 -23.38 -0.28
N ALA A 162 17.97 -22.45 -1.22
CA ALA A 162 18.08 -22.73 -2.64
C ALA A 162 19.44 -23.33 -3.06
N GLY A 163 20.34 -23.60 -2.11
CA GLY A 163 21.63 -24.24 -2.33
C GLY A 163 22.78 -23.29 -2.67
N ALA A 164 22.57 -21.97 -2.61
CA ALA A 164 23.66 -21.02 -2.79
C ALA A 164 24.57 -21.01 -1.55
N THR A 165 25.89 -20.95 -1.78
CA THR A 165 26.89 -20.87 -0.70
C THR A 165 27.51 -19.47 -0.58
N HIS A 166 27.41 -18.66 -1.61
CA HIS A 166 27.98 -17.32 -1.70
C HIS A 166 27.00 -16.32 -2.30
N VAL A 167 27.09 -15.07 -1.90
CA VAL A 167 26.47 -13.93 -2.58
C VAL A 167 27.44 -13.31 -3.58
N ALA A 168 26.96 -12.59 -4.59
CA ALA A 168 27.83 -11.77 -5.42
C ALA A 168 28.38 -10.59 -4.58
N PRO A 169 29.67 -10.28 -4.64
CA PRO A 169 30.76 -10.78 -5.49
C PRO A 169 31.64 -11.91 -4.88
N GLY A 170 31.05 -12.91 -4.24
CA GLY A 170 31.80 -14.06 -3.72
C GLY A 170 31.96 -14.11 -2.20
N GLU A 171 31.16 -13.34 -1.43
CA GLU A 171 31.11 -13.42 0.01
C GLU A 171 30.29 -14.65 0.45
N PRO A 172 30.79 -15.47 1.41
CA PRO A 172 30.01 -16.57 1.98
C PRO A 172 28.70 -16.07 2.61
N ILE A 173 27.58 -16.77 2.41
CA ILE A 173 26.26 -16.36 2.93
C ILE A 173 26.28 -16.21 4.43
N GLU A 174 26.90 -17.12 5.19
CA GLU A 174 26.99 -16.98 6.67
C GLU A 174 27.72 -15.70 7.09
N THR A 175 28.76 -15.29 6.34
CA THR A 175 29.48 -14.03 6.59
C THR A 175 28.57 -12.82 6.31
N ALA A 176 27.77 -12.88 5.23
CA ALA A 176 26.83 -11.83 4.90
C ALA A 176 25.71 -11.71 5.98
N ILE A 177 25.17 -12.83 6.47
CA ILE A 177 24.18 -12.85 7.58
C ILE A 177 24.84 -12.27 8.84
N ARG A 178 26.03 -12.70 9.22
CA ARG A 178 26.77 -12.19 10.38
C ARG A 178 26.95 -10.68 10.29
N ARG A 179 27.27 -10.16 9.11
CA ARG A 179 27.38 -8.72 8.89
C ARG A 179 26.06 -8.00 9.14
N GLN A 180 24.92 -8.53 8.67
CA GLN A 180 23.60 -7.93 8.93
C GLN A 180 23.26 -7.97 10.44
N VAL A 181 23.50 -9.09 11.13
CA VAL A 181 23.29 -9.20 12.58
C VAL A 181 24.20 -8.22 13.34
N THR A 182 25.44 -8.01 12.88
CA THR A 182 26.34 -7.02 13.47
C THR A 182 25.80 -5.60 13.26
N LEU A 183 25.29 -5.28 12.07
CA LEU A 183 24.65 -3.98 11.80
C LEU A 183 23.42 -3.76 12.68
N LEU A 184 22.59 -4.78 12.89
CA LEU A 184 21.49 -4.73 13.86
C LEU A 184 21.96 -4.43 15.27
N TRP A 185 23.07 -5.07 15.71
CA TRP A 185 23.66 -4.82 17.04
C TRP A 185 24.16 -3.38 17.19
N GLU A 186 24.81 -2.83 16.17
CA GLU A 186 25.34 -1.46 16.18
C GLU A 186 24.28 -0.39 15.92
N THR A 187 23.11 -0.78 15.41
CA THR A 187 22.02 0.15 15.12
C THR A 187 21.22 0.44 16.39
N ARG A 188 20.97 1.73 16.65
CA ARG A 188 20.08 2.12 17.76
C ARG A 188 18.65 1.68 17.45
N PRO A 189 17.99 0.86 18.29
CA PRO A 189 16.67 0.29 18.01
C PRO A 189 15.56 1.34 17.98
N LEU A 190 15.62 2.33 18.87
CA LEU A 190 14.60 3.37 18.98
C LEU A 190 15.08 4.69 18.38
N ARG A 191 14.19 5.43 17.74
CA ARG A 191 14.43 6.80 17.35
C ARG A 191 14.42 7.71 18.58
N ARG A 192 15.19 8.80 18.56
CA ARG A 192 15.12 9.85 19.61
C ARG A 192 13.99 10.83 19.37
N GLU A 193 13.63 11.01 18.10
CA GLU A 193 12.58 11.91 17.67
C GLU A 193 11.25 11.18 17.58
N ARG A 194 10.14 11.90 17.76
CA ARG A 194 8.81 11.38 17.53
C ARG A 194 8.67 10.99 16.04
N ILE A 195 7.97 9.91 15.78
CA ILE A 195 7.62 9.49 14.43
C ILE A 195 6.74 10.58 13.82
N ARG A 196 7.09 11.01 12.61
CA ARG A 196 6.32 11.96 11.81
C ARG A 196 5.48 11.20 10.78
N VAL A 197 4.42 11.83 10.30
CA VAL A 197 3.58 11.26 9.23
C VAL A 197 4.42 10.93 7.99
N SER A 198 5.45 11.72 7.67
CA SER A 198 6.41 11.42 6.60
C SER A 198 7.17 10.11 6.80
N ASP A 199 7.53 9.75 8.04
CA ASP A 199 8.19 8.49 8.35
C ASP A 199 7.26 7.29 8.19
N GLU A 200 5.97 7.47 8.49
CA GLU A 200 4.92 6.45 8.28
C GLU A 200 4.70 6.24 6.79
N ILE A 201 4.62 7.31 6.00
CA ILE A 201 4.52 7.26 4.53
C ILE A 201 5.70 6.49 3.94
N ASP A 202 6.93 6.79 4.34
CA ASP A 202 8.13 6.10 3.86
C ASP A 202 8.12 4.60 4.21
N THR A 203 7.61 4.26 5.39
CA THR A 203 7.50 2.85 5.84
C THR A 203 6.46 2.10 5.02
N ALA A 204 5.27 2.68 4.83
CA ALA A 204 4.22 2.08 4.00
C ALA A 204 4.66 1.93 2.55
N LEU A 205 5.33 2.96 2.01
CA LEU A 205 5.85 2.92 0.65
C LEU A 205 6.82 1.76 0.44
N ALA A 206 7.63 1.41 1.44
CA ALA A 206 8.52 0.25 1.33
C ALA A 206 7.73 -1.04 1.08
N TRP A 207 6.65 -1.30 1.83
CA TRP A 207 5.77 -2.45 1.61
C TRP A 207 5.06 -2.40 0.24
N LEU A 208 4.54 -1.22 -0.13
CA LEU A 208 3.86 -1.04 -1.41
C LEU A 208 4.80 -1.33 -2.59
N ARG A 209 6.03 -0.83 -2.53
CA ARG A 209 7.03 -0.95 -3.59
C ARG A 209 7.68 -2.33 -3.65
N ASP A 210 8.07 -2.88 -2.48
CA ASP A 210 8.94 -4.04 -2.41
C ASP A 210 8.12 -5.36 -2.40
N ASP A 211 6.86 -5.33 -1.91
CA ASP A 211 6.00 -6.50 -1.81
C ASP A 211 4.81 -6.46 -2.78
N PHE A 212 3.94 -5.42 -2.68
CA PHE A 212 2.70 -5.42 -3.46
C PHE A 212 2.90 -5.17 -4.95
N LEU A 213 3.79 -4.24 -5.32
CA LEU A 213 4.02 -3.87 -6.72
C LEU A 213 4.53 -5.04 -7.57
N PRO A 214 5.46 -5.90 -7.12
CA PRO A 214 5.88 -7.09 -7.89
C PRO A 214 4.90 -8.26 -7.78
N VAL A 215 4.19 -8.43 -6.66
CA VAL A 215 3.36 -9.62 -6.40
C VAL A 215 2.00 -9.56 -7.12
N LEU A 216 1.35 -8.40 -7.16
CA LEU A 216 0.00 -8.31 -7.73
C LEU A 216 -0.07 -8.64 -9.23
N PRO A 217 0.87 -8.21 -10.09
CA PRO A 217 0.88 -8.64 -11.49
C PRO A 217 1.06 -10.16 -11.64
N THR A 218 1.90 -10.77 -10.79
CA THR A 218 2.11 -12.24 -10.79
C THR A 218 0.83 -12.97 -10.38
N LEU A 219 0.11 -12.47 -9.37
CA LEU A 219 -1.18 -13.03 -8.97
C LEU A 219 -2.23 -12.92 -10.08
N ALA A 220 -2.29 -11.78 -10.76
CA ALA A 220 -3.21 -11.58 -11.88
C ALA A 220 -2.87 -12.51 -13.07
N GLN A 221 -1.59 -12.76 -13.33
CA GLN A 221 -1.15 -13.75 -14.31
C GLN A 221 -1.59 -15.16 -13.91
N GLY A 222 -1.47 -15.55 -12.63
CA GLY A 222 -1.99 -16.83 -12.14
C GLY A 222 -3.50 -17.01 -12.38
N TRP A 223 -4.29 -15.94 -12.25
CA TRP A 223 -5.70 -15.94 -12.64
C TRP A 223 -5.88 -16.10 -14.15
N ALA A 224 -5.07 -15.42 -14.95
CA ALA A 224 -5.10 -15.56 -16.41
C ALA A 224 -4.83 -17.00 -16.85
N ASP A 225 -3.84 -17.65 -16.26
CA ASP A 225 -3.49 -19.04 -16.54
C ASP A 225 -4.64 -20.01 -16.19
N ALA A 226 -5.34 -19.77 -15.07
CA ALA A 226 -6.46 -20.59 -14.63
C ALA A 226 -7.73 -20.37 -15.47
N LEU A 227 -8.00 -19.12 -15.86
CA LEU A 227 -9.23 -18.71 -16.57
C LEU A 227 -9.08 -18.68 -18.09
N GLY A 228 -7.86 -18.50 -18.60
CA GLY A 228 -7.55 -18.35 -20.03
C GLY A 228 -7.51 -16.90 -20.50
N GLU A 229 -7.79 -15.94 -19.62
CA GLU A 229 -7.66 -14.50 -19.86
C GLU A 229 -7.43 -13.75 -18.56
N VAL A 230 -6.80 -12.57 -18.62
CA VAL A 230 -6.57 -11.70 -17.44
C VAL A 230 -7.93 -11.16 -16.97
N PRO A 231 -8.32 -11.40 -15.70
CA PRO A 231 -9.56 -10.83 -15.18
C PRO A 231 -9.43 -9.31 -15.05
N PRO A 232 -10.55 -8.57 -15.10
CA PRO A 232 -10.54 -7.16 -14.71
C PRO A 232 -9.92 -6.98 -13.31
N PRO A 233 -9.25 -5.85 -13.02
CA PRO A 233 -8.61 -5.63 -11.73
C PRO A 233 -9.68 -5.54 -10.62
N PHE A 234 -9.82 -6.63 -9.86
CA PHE A 234 -10.74 -6.75 -8.72
C PHE A 234 -10.03 -6.65 -7.38
N LEU A 235 -8.70 -6.81 -7.38
CA LEU A 235 -7.84 -6.65 -6.20
C LEU A 235 -7.05 -5.35 -6.33
N THR A 236 -7.27 -4.43 -5.42
CA THR A 236 -6.58 -3.15 -5.34
C THR A 236 -6.00 -2.97 -3.96
N ILE A 237 -5.02 -2.10 -3.80
CA ILE A 237 -4.43 -1.82 -2.49
C ILE A 237 -4.92 -0.48 -1.99
N GLY A 238 -5.38 -0.45 -0.75
CA GLY A 238 -5.76 0.75 -0.03
C GLY A 238 -4.72 1.16 1.02
N SER A 239 -4.76 2.40 1.42
CA SER A 239 -3.94 2.94 2.51
C SER A 239 -4.69 4.02 3.27
N TRP A 240 -4.51 4.05 4.60
CA TRP A 240 -4.96 5.15 5.45
C TRP A 240 -3.82 6.13 5.76
N ILE A 241 -2.58 5.75 5.43
CA ILE A 241 -1.39 6.50 5.83
C ILE A 241 -1.27 7.80 5.02
N GLY A 242 -1.39 8.91 5.71
CA GLY A 242 -1.49 10.25 5.12
C GLY A 242 -2.93 10.77 4.92
N GLY A 243 -3.95 9.92 5.16
CA GLY A 243 -5.38 10.27 5.08
C GLY A 243 -6.17 10.07 6.38
N ASP A 244 -5.61 9.35 7.36
CA ASP A 244 -6.23 9.05 8.64
C ASP A 244 -5.97 10.15 9.66
N ARG A 245 -7.02 10.89 10.02
CA ARG A 245 -6.99 12.00 10.98
C ARG A 245 -7.56 11.63 12.34
N ASP A 246 -8.09 10.40 12.48
CA ASP A 246 -8.66 9.94 13.74
C ASP A 246 -7.61 9.92 14.85
N GLY A 247 -7.74 10.85 15.79
CA GLY A 247 -6.76 11.02 16.88
C GLY A 247 -5.39 11.56 16.47
N ASN A 248 -5.14 11.89 15.20
CA ASN A 248 -3.86 12.39 14.70
C ASN A 248 -3.96 13.79 14.05
N PRO A 249 -3.76 14.87 14.80
CA PRO A 249 -3.82 16.23 14.28
C PRO A 249 -2.67 16.60 13.32
N ASN A 250 -1.67 15.72 13.16
CA ASN A 250 -0.53 15.95 12.27
C ASN A 250 -0.82 15.49 10.83
N VAL A 251 -1.95 14.83 10.58
CA VAL A 251 -2.39 14.50 9.22
C VAL A 251 -3.15 15.70 8.65
N THR A 252 -2.57 16.32 7.66
CA THR A 252 -3.02 17.58 7.03
C THR A 252 -3.16 17.42 5.52
N ALA A 253 -3.64 18.46 4.84
CA ALA A 253 -3.70 18.50 3.38
C ALA A 253 -2.31 18.30 2.73
N GLU A 254 -1.26 18.84 3.38
CA GLU A 254 0.14 18.68 2.93
C GLU A 254 0.62 17.23 3.08
N SER A 255 0.27 16.55 4.16
CA SER A 255 0.64 15.14 4.36
C SER A 255 -0.09 14.22 3.38
N LEU A 256 -1.34 14.54 3.03
CA LEU A 256 -2.10 13.83 1.99
C LEU A 256 -1.41 14.00 0.61
N ASP A 257 -1.08 15.23 0.23
CA ASP A 257 -0.38 15.50 -1.04
C ASP A 257 1.02 14.84 -1.06
N LEU A 258 1.73 14.83 0.08
CA LEU A 258 3.01 14.13 0.22
C LEU A 258 2.86 12.63 -0.01
N ALA A 259 1.88 11.97 0.63
CA ALA A 259 1.62 10.54 0.45
C ALA A 259 1.32 10.21 -1.02
N MET A 260 0.44 10.97 -1.66
CA MET A 260 0.09 10.77 -3.06
C MET A 260 1.27 10.95 -4.00
N ARG A 261 2.07 12.00 -3.82
CA ARG A 261 3.25 12.26 -4.66
C ARG A 261 4.34 11.22 -4.45
N THR A 262 4.56 10.77 -3.23
CA THR A 262 5.58 9.78 -2.88
C THR A 262 5.22 8.41 -3.47
N ASN A 263 3.96 7.98 -3.35
CA ASN A 263 3.46 6.76 -3.96
C ASN A 263 3.59 6.79 -5.50
N ALA A 264 3.15 7.89 -6.11
CA ALA A 264 3.27 8.07 -7.56
C ALA A 264 4.73 8.06 -8.03
N ALA A 265 5.65 8.72 -7.31
CA ALA A 265 7.07 8.76 -7.67
C ALA A 265 7.69 7.36 -7.71
N ALA A 266 7.42 6.51 -6.72
CA ALA A 266 7.89 5.14 -6.70
C ALA A 266 7.31 4.30 -7.85
N LEU A 267 6.02 4.47 -8.13
CA LEU A 267 5.35 3.79 -9.24
C LEU A 267 5.92 4.21 -10.61
N PHE A 268 6.12 5.51 -10.82
CA PHE A 268 6.72 6.01 -12.07
C PHE A 268 8.16 5.52 -12.25
N GLN A 269 8.96 5.43 -11.18
CA GLN A 269 10.30 4.85 -11.27
C GLN A 269 10.22 3.39 -11.75
N TYR A 270 9.31 2.59 -11.19
CA TYR A 270 9.07 1.23 -11.64
C TYR A 270 8.66 1.18 -13.13
N TYR A 271 7.67 1.97 -13.55
CA TYR A 271 7.23 1.97 -14.95
C TYR A 271 8.34 2.39 -15.92
N LEU A 272 9.12 3.40 -15.56
CA LEU A 272 10.26 3.87 -16.37
C LEU A 272 11.33 2.78 -16.53
N ASP A 273 11.63 2.05 -15.46
CA ASP A 273 12.61 0.97 -15.50
C ASP A 273 12.10 -0.20 -16.37
N GLN A 274 10.82 -0.57 -16.26
CA GLN A 274 10.21 -1.61 -17.10
C GLN A 274 10.19 -1.21 -18.58
N VAL A 275 9.75 0.01 -18.92
CA VAL A 275 9.73 0.50 -20.31
C VAL A 275 11.14 0.56 -20.88
N HIS A 276 12.14 0.94 -20.05
CA HIS A 276 13.53 0.93 -20.48
C HIS A 276 14.05 -0.49 -20.77
N ALA A 277 13.75 -1.46 -19.93
CA ALA A 277 14.13 -2.86 -20.11
C ALA A 277 13.48 -3.44 -21.38
N LEU A 278 12.17 -3.19 -21.57
CA LEU A 278 11.47 -3.58 -22.80
C LEU A 278 12.08 -2.95 -24.05
N GLY A 279 12.52 -1.69 -23.96
CA GLY A 279 13.25 -1.02 -25.05
C GLY A 279 14.60 -1.64 -25.38
N ALA A 280 15.26 -2.29 -24.42
CA ALA A 280 16.48 -3.07 -24.66
C ALA A 280 16.16 -4.45 -25.27
N GLU A 281 15.07 -5.07 -24.85
CA GLU A 281 14.64 -6.42 -25.29
C GLU A 281 14.07 -6.40 -26.71
N LEU A 282 13.11 -5.50 -27.02
CA LEU A 282 12.36 -5.49 -28.27
C LEU A 282 13.12 -4.75 -29.41
N SER A 283 14.30 -5.25 -29.76
CA SER A 283 15.12 -4.75 -30.87
C SER A 283 14.73 -5.34 -32.23
N ILE A 284 13.40 -5.45 -32.48
CA ILE A 284 12.85 -6.06 -33.71
C ILE A 284 13.10 -5.15 -34.90
N SER A 285 13.83 -5.66 -35.92
CA SER A 285 14.07 -4.93 -37.16
C SER A 285 12.90 -5.02 -38.13
N SER A 286 12.47 -3.90 -38.68
CA SER A 286 11.46 -3.82 -39.73
C SER A 286 11.91 -4.45 -41.06
N GLY A 287 13.22 -4.69 -41.24
CA GLY A 287 13.77 -5.41 -42.38
C GLY A 287 13.63 -6.93 -42.27
N GLN A 288 13.36 -7.46 -41.07
CA GLN A 288 13.22 -8.90 -40.80
C GLN A 288 11.77 -9.30 -40.54
N THR A 289 10.99 -8.45 -39.89
CA THR A 289 9.64 -8.76 -39.43
C THR A 289 8.67 -7.64 -39.82
N PRO A 290 7.50 -7.96 -40.39
CA PRO A 290 6.46 -6.97 -40.63
C PRO A 290 6.05 -6.26 -39.35
N VAL A 291 5.96 -4.94 -39.38
CA VAL A 291 5.61 -4.12 -38.21
C VAL A 291 4.20 -3.59 -38.36
N PRO A 292 3.32 -3.78 -37.35
CA PRO A 292 1.96 -3.26 -37.37
C PRO A 292 1.91 -1.73 -37.50
N ALA A 293 0.84 -1.22 -38.13
CA ALA A 293 0.67 0.22 -38.35
C ALA A 293 0.65 1.03 -37.05
N ALA A 294 0.06 0.48 -35.96
CA ALA A 294 0.02 1.12 -34.65
C ALA A 294 1.42 1.33 -34.07
N VAL A 295 2.30 0.32 -34.16
CA VAL A 295 3.69 0.41 -33.68
C VAL A 295 4.48 1.43 -34.52
N ARG A 296 4.29 1.44 -35.85
CA ARG A 296 4.91 2.45 -36.72
C ARG A 296 4.48 3.87 -36.36
N ALA A 297 3.19 4.08 -36.12
CA ALA A 297 2.65 5.38 -35.72
C ALA A 297 3.28 5.86 -34.40
N LEU A 298 3.41 4.99 -33.39
CA LEU A 298 4.09 5.31 -32.13
C LEU A 298 5.58 5.62 -32.34
N ALA A 299 6.26 4.87 -33.20
CA ALA A 299 7.67 5.09 -33.53
C ALA A 299 7.87 6.44 -34.25
N GLU A 300 7.02 6.82 -35.15
CA GLU A 300 7.04 8.11 -35.85
C GLU A 300 6.74 9.26 -34.88
N ALA A 301 5.73 9.11 -34.02
CA ALA A 301 5.35 10.09 -33.02
C ALA A 301 6.41 10.26 -31.91
N SER A 302 7.33 9.31 -31.73
CA SER A 302 8.36 9.35 -30.68
C SER A 302 9.37 10.50 -30.82
N GLY A 303 9.60 10.99 -32.05
CA GLY A 303 10.66 11.95 -32.35
C GLY A 303 12.07 11.36 -32.28
N ASP A 304 12.23 10.04 -32.10
CA ASP A 304 13.53 9.37 -32.11
C ASP A 304 14.03 9.18 -33.53
N ASN A 305 14.90 10.07 -33.98
CA ASN A 305 15.51 10.08 -35.30
C ASN A 305 16.92 9.49 -35.32
N SER A 306 17.29 8.66 -34.33
CA SER A 306 18.61 8.04 -34.28
C SER A 306 18.82 7.09 -35.45
N PRO A 307 19.91 7.30 -36.26
CA PRO A 307 20.22 6.39 -37.37
C PRO A 307 20.42 4.94 -36.90
N ALA A 308 20.95 4.74 -35.71
CA ALA A 308 21.18 3.41 -35.13
C ALA A 308 19.89 2.65 -34.81
N ARG A 309 18.71 3.32 -34.82
CA ARG A 309 17.40 2.73 -34.57
C ARG A 309 16.42 2.95 -35.72
N ALA A 310 16.92 3.31 -36.91
CA ALA A 310 16.08 3.63 -38.05
C ALA A 310 15.16 2.46 -38.46
N ASP A 311 15.64 1.23 -38.31
CA ASP A 311 14.90 0.00 -38.61
C ASP A 311 14.33 -0.72 -37.36
N GLU A 312 14.41 -0.11 -36.16
CA GLU A 312 13.92 -0.66 -34.88
C GLU A 312 12.66 0.08 -34.37
N PRO A 313 11.49 -0.04 -35.00
CA PRO A 313 10.31 0.77 -34.67
C PRO A 313 9.78 0.52 -33.26
N TYR A 314 9.88 -0.69 -32.72
CA TYR A 314 9.48 -0.98 -31.34
C TYR A 314 10.31 -0.20 -30.34
N ARG A 315 11.65 -0.18 -30.51
CA ARG A 315 12.55 0.57 -29.64
C ARG A 315 12.33 2.08 -29.75
N ARG A 316 12.07 2.59 -30.94
CA ARG A 316 11.71 4.00 -31.16
C ARG A 316 10.40 4.35 -30.46
N ALA A 317 9.36 3.53 -30.60
CA ALA A 317 8.07 3.70 -29.91
C ALA A 317 8.25 3.72 -28.39
N LEU A 318 8.99 2.75 -27.83
CA LEU A 318 9.28 2.70 -26.39
C LEU A 318 10.14 3.89 -25.90
N THR A 319 11.00 4.45 -26.76
CA THR A 319 11.70 5.72 -26.44
C THR A 319 10.73 6.89 -26.28
N GLY A 320 9.72 6.97 -27.14
CA GLY A 320 8.64 7.96 -27.05
C GLY A 320 7.77 7.76 -25.81
N ILE A 321 7.35 6.52 -25.54
CA ILE A 321 6.58 6.13 -24.34
C ILE A 321 7.35 6.50 -23.08
N TYR A 322 8.65 6.18 -23.01
CA TYR A 322 9.51 6.56 -21.89
C TYR A 322 9.53 8.08 -21.67
N ALA A 323 9.68 8.87 -22.74
CA ALA A 323 9.71 10.32 -22.63
C ALA A 323 8.38 10.91 -22.15
N ARG A 324 7.24 10.36 -22.62
CA ARG A 324 5.91 10.74 -22.14
C ARG A 324 5.72 10.40 -20.67
N LEU A 325 6.12 9.20 -20.22
CA LEU A 325 6.10 8.81 -18.81
C LEU A 325 6.98 9.70 -17.94
N ALA A 326 8.18 10.03 -18.41
CA ALA A 326 9.10 10.93 -17.71
C ALA A 326 8.47 12.32 -17.51
N ALA A 327 7.83 12.86 -18.55
CA ALA A 327 7.09 14.12 -18.46
C ALA A 327 5.90 14.04 -17.52
N THR A 328 5.16 12.90 -17.52
CA THR A 328 4.05 12.65 -16.60
C THR A 328 4.54 12.58 -15.15
N SER A 329 5.63 11.87 -14.89
CA SER A 329 6.25 11.80 -13.56
C SER A 329 6.58 13.20 -13.03
N VAL A 330 7.23 14.04 -13.82
CA VAL A 330 7.54 15.42 -13.44
C VAL A 330 6.26 16.22 -13.15
N ALA A 331 5.24 16.10 -14.01
CA ALA A 331 3.98 16.84 -13.84
C ALA A 331 3.22 16.43 -12.56
N LEU A 332 3.22 15.14 -12.20
CA LEU A 332 2.46 14.63 -11.06
C LEU A 332 3.24 14.68 -9.74
N THR A 333 4.55 14.50 -9.78
CA THR A 333 5.37 14.34 -8.56
C THR A 333 6.35 15.48 -8.33
N GLY A 334 6.66 16.27 -9.36
CA GLY A 334 7.72 17.28 -9.35
C GLY A 334 9.13 16.68 -9.42
N GLN A 335 9.27 15.34 -9.53
CA GLN A 335 10.56 14.66 -9.52
C GLN A 335 11.01 14.30 -10.95
N ALA A 336 12.25 14.65 -11.29
CA ALA A 336 12.86 14.21 -12.53
C ALA A 336 13.23 12.72 -12.46
N PRO A 337 13.09 11.97 -13.57
CA PRO A 337 13.50 10.57 -13.60
C PRO A 337 15.01 10.42 -13.42
N VAL A 338 15.43 9.31 -12.80
CA VAL A 338 16.86 8.98 -12.59
C VAL A 338 17.61 8.94 -13.93
N ARG A 339 16.97 8.39 -14.98
CA ARG A 339 17.51 8.38 -16.34
C ARG A 339 16.80 9.43 -17.19
N PRO A 340 17.50 10.46 -17.68
CA PRO A 340 16.89 11.47 -18.55
C PRO A 340 16.30 10.87 -19.82
N PRO A 341 15.13 11.31 -20.30
CA PRO A 341 14.59 10.89 -21.59
C PRO A 341 15.46 11.38 -22.75
N ARG A 342 15.54 10.60 -23.81
CA ARG A 342 16.34 10.92 -25.01
C ARG A 342 15.65 11.89 -25.97
N VAL A 343 14.32 11.95 -25.89
CA VAL A 343 13.44 12.79 -26.69
C VAL A 343 12.47 13.54 -25.80
N VAL A 344 11.84 14.57 -26.31
CA VAL A 344 10.80 15.31 -25.58
C VAL A 344 9.47 14.60 -25.75
N GLY A 345 8.76 14.34 -24.63
CA GLY A 345 7.42 13.75 -24.63
C GLY A 345 6.41 14.68 -23.98
N GLN A 346 5.18 14.66 -24.49
CA GLN A 346 4.04 15.27 -23.79
C GLN A 346 3.50 14.34 -22.71
N PRO A 347 3.12 14.84 -21.52
CA PRO A 347 2.59 14.00 -20.45
C PRO A 347 1.36 13.20 -20.92
N TYR A 348 1.17 12.02 -20.35
CA TYR A 348 -0.10 11.31 -20.45
C TYR A 348 -1.16 12.02 -19.61
N ALA A 349 -2.34 12.23 -20.16
CA ALA A 349 -3.46 12.80 -19.42
C ALA A 349 -4.08 11.79 -18.43
N ALA A 350 -3.99 10.49 -18.73
CA ALA A 350 -4.48 9.41 -17.88
C ALA A 350 -3.68 8.12 -18.11
N SER A 351 -3.67 7.22 -17.13
CA SER A 351 -3.02 5.90 -17.22
C SER A 351 -3.57 5.03 -18.35
N ALA A 352 -4.86 5.20 -18.71
CA ALA A 352 -5.48 4.51 -19.83
C ALA A 352 -4.79 4.80 -21.18
N GLN A 353 -4.27 6.01 -21.39
CA GLN A 353 -3.51 6.32 -22.60
C GLN A 353 -2.16 5.61 -22.63
N PHE A 354 -1.48 5.52 -21.48
CA PHE A 354 -0.25 4.75 -21.37
C PHE A 354 -0.50 3.27 -21.62
N LEU A 355 -1.57 2.71 -21.03
CA LEU A 355 -1.97 1.33 -21.27
C LEU A 355 -2.26 1.06 -22.73
N ALA A 356 -2.98 1.95 -23.42
CA ALA A 356 -3.27 1.81 -24.85
C ALA A 356 -2.01 1.80 -25.73
N ASP A 357 -1.00 2.62 -25.40
CA ASP A 357 0.28 2.59 -26.11
C ASP A 357 1.00 1.24 -25.88
N LEU A 358 0.97 0.69 -24.64
CA LEU A 358 1.53 -0.62 -24.32
C LEU A 358 0.77 -1.76 -25.02
N ASP A 359 -0.57 -1.68 -25.11
CA ASP A 359 -1.40 -2.66 -25.81
C ASP A 359 -1.04 -2.74 -27.30
N ALA A 360 -0.79 -1.60 -27.93
CA ALA A 360 -0.33 -1.55 -29.33
C ALA A 360 1.03 -2.23 -29.52
N ILE A 361 1.98 -2.00 -28.59
CA ILE A 361 3.29 -2.67 -28.60
C ILE A 361 3.13 -4.18 -28.36
N ALA A 362 2.33 -4.59 -27.36
CA ALA A 362 2.09 -5.99 -27.01
C ALA A 362 1.48 -6.77 -28.18
N ALA A 363 0.42 -6.24 -28.81
CA ALA A 363 -0.21 -6.86 -29.97
C ALA A 363 0.77 -7.05 -31.15
N GLY A 364 1.67 -6.08 -31.35
CA GLY A 364 2.73 -6.20 -32.35
C GLY A 364 3.78 -7.24 -31.99
N ALA A 365 4.19 -7.32 -30.74
CA ALA A 365 5.13 -8.32 -30.24
C ALA A 365 4.56 -9.75 -30.32
N GLU A 366 3.26 -9.93 -30.04
CA GLU A 366 2.57 -11.21 -30.24
C GLU A 366 2.58 -11.65 -31.70
N GLN A 367 2.29 -10.74 -32.65
CA GLN A 367 2.37 -11.03 -34.09
C GLN A 367 3.79 -11.42 -34.55
N ALA A 368 4.81 -10.86 -33.87
CA ALA A 368 6.21 -11.21 -34.12
C ALA A 368 6.65 -12.49 -33.39
N GLY A 369 5.77 -13.14 -32.61
CA GLY A 369 6.06 -14.37 -31.86
C GLY A 369 6.90 -14.14 -30.59
N VAL A 370 6.97 -12.92 -30.08
CA VAL A 370 7.74 -12.52 -28.88
C VAL A 370 6.85 -11.81 -27.84
N GLY A 371 5.56 -12.12 -27.84
CA GLY A 371 4.61 -11.60 -26.83
C GLY A 371 4.81 -12.24 -25.45
N GLY A 372 4.16 -11.64 -24.43
CA GLY A 372 4.16 -12.16 -23.05
C GLY A 372 5.24 -11.55 -22.14
N GLY A 373 5.51 -12.23 -21.04
CA GLY A 373 6.61 -11.91 -20.13
C GLY A 373 6.49 -10.53 -19.46
N ALA A 374 7.57 -9.76 -19.52
CA ALA A 374 7.67 -8.44 -18.88
C ALA A 374 6.63 -7.43 -19.42
N MET A 375 6.24 -7.55 -20.70
CA MET A 375 5.24 -6.69 -21.31
C MET A 375 3.86 -6.90 -20.66
N ASP A 376 3.43 -8.13 -20.49
CA ASP A 376 2.14 -8.45 -19.88
C ASP A 376 2.14 -8.05 -18.39
N ALA A 377 3.23 -8.31 -17.67
CA ALA A 377 3.37 -7.88 -16.29
C ALA A 377 3.24 -6.35 -16.15
N LEU A 378 3.86 -5.58 -17.05
CA LEU A 378 3.74 -4.12 -17.05
C LEU A 378 2.31 -3.66 -17.36
N ARG A 379 1.65 -4.24 -18.36
CA ARG A 379 0.25 -3.93 -18.71
C ARG A 379 -0.70 -4.19 -17.54
N ILE A 380 -0.53 -5.33 -16.87
CA ILE A 380 -1.27 -5.67 -15.66
C ILE A 380 -1.01 -4.65 -14.55
N ALA A 381 0.25 -4.29 -14.31
CA ALA A 381 0.61 -3.30 -13.30
C ALA A 381 -0.04 -1.94 -13.57
N VAL A 382 -0.01 -1.46 -14.83
CA VAL A 382 -0.67 -0.19 -15.22
C VAL A 382 -2.17 -0.25 -15.02
N SER A 383 -2.80 -1.39 -15.34
CA SER A 383 -4.24 -1.60 -15.12
C SER A 383 -4.61 -1.58 -13.63
N GLN A 384 -3.77 -2.15 -12.76
CA GLN A 384 -4.03 -2.26 -11.32
C GLN A 384 -3.71 -0.99 -10.54
N PHE A 385 -2.58 -0.36 -10.84
CA PHE A 385 -2.05 0.74 -10.03
C PHE A 385 -2.29 2.14 -10.63
N GLY A 386 -2.71 2.23 -11.89
CA GLY A 386 -2.92 3.52 -12.56
C GLY A 386 -1.68 4.42 -12.47
N PHE A 387 -1.87 5.64 -11.94
CA PHE A 387 -0.81 6.60 -11.63
C PHE A 387 -0.73 6.94 -10.13
N HIS A 388 -1.36 6.12 -9.24
CA HIS A 388 -1.48 6.42 -7.81
C HIS A 388 -0.89 5.36 -6.88
N LEU A 389 -0.59 4.14 -7.35
CA LEU A 389 -0.04 2.98 -6.63
C LEU A 389 -1.01 2.37 -5.61
N ALA A 390 -1.52 3.14 -4.67
CA ALA A 390 -2.50 2.70 -3.69
C ALA A 390 -3.61 3.75 -3.55
N THR A 391 -4.85 3.29 -3.38
CA THR A 391 -6.00 4.17 -3.10
C THR A 391 -5.90 4.67 -1.67
N LEU A 392 -5.90 5.99 -1.48
CA LEU A 392 -5.87 6.59 -0.15
C LEU A 392 -7.29 6.84 0.35
N ASP A 393 -7.63 6.34 1.55
CA ASP A 393 -8.88 6.66 2.20
C ASP A 393 -8.72 7.88 3.10
N LEU A 394 -9.74 8.75 3.12
CA LEU A 394 -9.88 9.77 4.14
C LEU A 394 -10.56 9.15 5.36
N ARG A 395 -10.10 9.48 6.56
CA ARG A 395 -10.75 9.03 7.79
C ARG A 395 -10.77 10.15 8.84
N GLN A 396 -11.93 10.35 9.48
CA GLN A 396 -12.10 11.30 10.57
C GLN A 396 -13.26 10.87 11.48
N ASN A 397 -13.27 11.37 12.71
CA ASN A 397 -14.35 11.17 13.68
C ASN A 397 -15.62 11.98 13.30
N SER A 398 -16.79 11.42 13.55
CA SER A 398 -18.08 12.09 13.31
C SER A 398 -18.22 13.41 14.07
N ASP A 399 -17.78 13.48 15.34
CA ASP A 399 -17.83 14.68 16.17
C ASP A 399 -17.04 15.86 15.59
N VAL A 400 -15.97 15.58 14.82
CA VAL A 400 -15.21 16.63 14.10
C VAL A 400 -16.02 17.15 12.92
N HIS A 401 -16.66 16.27 12.15
CA HIS A 401 -17.53 16.66 11.03
C HIS A 401 -18.73 17.45 11.51
N GLU A 402 -19.41 16.98 12.58
CA GLU A 402 -20.51 17.70 13.22
C GLU A 402 -20.11 19.14 13.59
N ALA A 403 -18.99 19.29 14.29
CA ALA A 403 -18.51 20.62 14.72
C ALA A 403 -18.19 21.54 13.54
N CYS A 404 -17.58 21.03 12.46
CA CYS A 404 -17.29 21.81 11.26
C CYS A 404 -18.58 22.21 10.52
N VAL A 405 -19.52 21.31 10.37
CA VAL A 405 -20.81 21.57 9.71
C VAL A 405 -21.64 22.55 10.51
N ALA A 406 -21.70 22.39 11.84
CA ALA A 406 -22.39 23.35 12.72
C ALA A 406 -21.84 24.77 12.55
N GLU A 407 -20.52 24.94 12.53
CA GLU A 407 -19.88 26.23 12.29
C GLU A 407 -20.23 26.80 10.91
N LEU A 408 -20.16 25.98 9.85
CA LEU A 408 -20.48 26.41 8.48
C LEU A 408 -21.95 26.86 8.35
N LEU A 409 -22.89 26.14 8.95
CA LEU A 409 -24.32 26.47 8.94
C LEU A 409 -24.59 27.77 9.71
N ALA A 410 -23.94 27.95 10.85
CA ALA A 410 -24.06 29.19 11.65
C ALA A 410 -23.48 30.40 10.90
N LEU A 411 -22.29 30.27 10.31
CA LEU A 411 -21.65 31.37 9.54
C LEU A 411 -22.46 31.76 8.30
N ALA A 412 -23.13 30.79 7.69
CA ALA A 412 -24.01 31.04 6.53
C ALA A 412 -25.40 31.55 6.93
N GLY A 413 -25.71 31.67 8.23
CA GLY A 413 -27.01 32.09 8.74
C GLY A 413 -28.15 31.09 8.46
N VAL A 414 -27.83 29.82 8.29
CA VAL A 414 -28.79 28.74 8.02
C VAL A 414 -29.34 28.18 9.31
N GLU A 415 -28.47 27.76 10.23
CA GLU A 415 -28.81 27.23 11.54
C GLU A 415 -27.74 27.61 12.56
N ALA A 416 -28.13 28.26 13.63
CA ALA A 416 -27.21 28.76 14.64
C ALA A 416 -26.82 27.72 15.70
N ASP A 417 -27.65 26.72 15.92
CA ASP A 417 -27.48 25.71 16.95
C ASP A 417 -27.77 24.28 16.42
N TYR A 418 -27.04 23.92 15.36
CA TYR A 418 -27.16 22.61 14.70
C TYR A 418 -27.00 21.44 15.67
N ALA A 419 -26.07 21.54 16.63
CA ALA A 419 -25.78 20.50 17.59
C ALA A 419 -26.96 20.21 18.54
N ALA A 420 -27.86 21.16 18.78
CA ALA A 420 -29.05 20.98 19.60
C ALA A 420 -30.26 20.38 18.84
N LEU A 421 -30.18 20.24 17.52
CA LEU A 421 -31.28 19.69 16.73
C LEU A 421 -31.43 18.18 16.97
N PRO A 422 -32.68 17.65 17.02
CA PRO A 422 -32.92 16.21 16.99
C PRO A 422 -32.51 15.64 15.61
N GLU A 423 -32.22 14.33 15.59
CA GLU A 423 -31.66 13.65 14.40
C GLU A 423 -32.49 13.86 13.12
N GLU A 424 -33.83 13.74 13.21
CA GLU A 424 -34.68 13.93 12.05
C GLU A 424 -34.58 15.34 11.47
N ALA A 425 -34.40 16.35 12.33
CA ALA A 425 -34.23 17.74 11.89
C ALA A 425 -32.83 17.96 11.27
N ARG A 426 -31.78 17.35 11.84
CA ARG A 426 -30.43 17.36 11.26
C ARG A 426 -30.43 16.74 9.86
N VAL A 427 -30.98 15.54 9.70
CA VAL A 427 -31.06 14.84 8.41
C VAL A 427 -31.84 15.67 7.39
N SER A 428 -33.02 16.23 7.77
CA SER A 428 -33.80 17.07 6.87
C SER A 428 -33.03 18.31 6.41
N LEU A 429 -32.37 19.01 7.33
CA LEU A 429 -31.59 20.20 7.05
C LEU A 429 -30.40 19.87 6.10
N LEU A 430 -29.66 18.80 6.40
CA LEU A 430 -28.52 18.38 5.57
C LEU A 430 -28.96 17.99 4.16
N LEU A 431 -30.07 17.27 4.01
CA LEU A 431 -30.60 16.90 2.70
C LEU A 431 -31.06 18.14 1.90
N ASP A 432 -31.64 19.16 2.55
CA ASP A 432 -32.02 20.39 1.87
C ASP A 432 -30.79 21.21 1.46
N GLU A 433 -29.76 21.26 2.29
CA GLU A 433 -28.49 21.89 1.93
C GLU A 433 -27.75 21.16 0.80
N LEU A 434 -27.80 19.83 0.75
CA LEU A 434 -27.18 19.04 -0.32
C LEU A 434 -27.85 19.23 -1.70
N LYS A 435 -29.10 19.70 -1.74
CA LYS A 435 -29.76 20.11 -2.98
C LYS A 435 -29.26 21.44 -3.51
N SER A 436 -28.80 22.32 -2.62
CA SER A 436 -28.41 23.69 -2.95
C SER A 436 -27.01 23.76 -3.60
N PRO A 437 -26.83 24.45 -4.72
CA PRO A 437 -25.51 24.69 -5.31
C PRO A 437 -24.73 25.78 -4.55
N ARG A 438 -25.34 26.45 -3.58
CA ARG A 438 -24.71 27.51 -2.78
C ARG A 438 -23.69 26.90 -1.81
N LEU A 439 -22.47 27.45 -1.81
CA LEU A 439 -21.48 27.11 -0.79
C LEU A 439 -21.77 27.86 0.52
N LEU A 440 -21.48 27.20 1.65
CA LEU A 440 -21.59 27.78 3.00
C LEU A 440 -20.31 28.53 3.37
N ALA A 441 -19.14 27.95 3.01
CA ALA A 441 -17.84 28.59 3.25
C ALA A 441 -17.59 29.72 2.24
N THR A 442 -17.30 30.89 2.75
CA THR A 442 -16.89 32.03 1.92
C THR A 442 -15.57 32.61 2.43
N PRO A 443 -14.74 33.23 1.56
CA PRO A 443 -13.51 33.90 2.00
C PRO A 443 -13.74 35.06 2.99
N LEU A 444 -14.98 35.56 3.09
CA LEU A 444 -15.36 36.68 3.94
C LEU A 444 -15.87 36.23 5.33
N ALA A 445 -16.21 34.93 5.50
CA ALA A 445 -16.65 34.38 6.77
C ALA A 445 -15.47 33.77 7.51
N PRO A 446 -15.09 34.24 8.70
CA PRO A 446 -13.96 33.73 9.45
C PRO A 446 -14.34 32.40 10.11
N ALA A 447 -14.08 31.27 9.41
CA ALA A 447 -14.18 29.96 10.01
C ALA A 447 -12.94 29.66 10.88
N SER A 448 -13.10 28.77 11.85
CA SER A 448 -12.00 28.32 12.72
C SER A 448 -10.91 27.57 11.95
N ASP A 449 -9.71 27.51 12.50
CA ASP A 449 -8.59 26.76 11.93
C ASP A 449 -8.95 25.26 11.75
N ARG A 450 -9.77 24.70 12.63
CA ARG A 450 -10.29 23.32 12.50
C ARG A 450 -11.11 23.17 11.22
N THR A 451 -12.13 23.97 11.03
CA THR A 451 -13.03 23.91 9.87
C THR A 451 -12.28 24.20 8.57
N LEU A 452 -11.38 25.17 8.58
CA LEU A 452 -10.52 25.46 7.43
C LEU A 452 -9.59 24.27 7.11
N GLY A 453 -9.01 23.65 8.13
CA GLY A 453 -8.17 22.47 7.99
C GLY A 453 -8.91 21.27 7.39
N GLU A 454 -10.11 20.97 7.90
CA GLU A 454 -10.95 19.87 7.37
C GLU A 454 -11.39 20.15 5.92
N LEU A 455 -11.80 21.36 5.59
CA LEU A 455 -12.10 21.74 4.20
C LEU A 455 -10.88 21.65 3.28
N ALA A 456 -9.68 21.97 3.79
CA ALA A 456 -8.44 21.85 3.03
C ALA A 456 -8.14 20.38 2.67
N ILE A 457 -8.45 19.42 3.54
CA ILE A 457 -8.33 17.98 3.25
C ILE A 457 -9.22 17.58 2.06
N PHE A 458 -10.52 17.92 2.07
CA PHE A 458 -11.41 17.59 0.96
C PHE A 458 -10.99 18.29 -0.34
N ARG A 459 -10.50 19.53 -0.28
CA ARG A 459 -9.94 20.23 -1.45
C ARG A 459 -8.67 19.56 -1.96
N ALA A 460 -7.78 19.11 -1.06
CA ALA A 460 -6.59 18.35 -1.43
C ALA A 460 -6.97 17.00 -2.07
N ALA A 461 -8.01 16.33 -1.56
CA ALA A 461 -8.55 15.12 -2.18
C ALA A 461 -9.10 15.37 -3.59
N ALA A 462 -9.83 16.47 -3.80
CA ALA A 462 -10.30 16.86 -5.13
C ALA A 462 -9.12 17.09 -6.10
N ALA A 463 -8.10 17.81 -5.65
CA ALA A 463 -6.89 18.08 -6.42
C ALA A 463 -6.11 16.78 -6.72
N ALA A 464 -5.99 15.87 -5.75
CA ALA A 464 -5.34 14.57 -5.92
C ALA A 464 -6.07 13.70 -6.96
N ARG A 465 -7.40 13.62 -6.90
CA ARG A 465 -8.23 12.90 -7.88
C ARG A 465 -8.08 13.48 -9.29
N ALA A 466 -8.11 14.80 -9.42
CA ALA A 466 -7.90 15.47 -10.71
C ALA A 466 -6.50 15.19 -11.29
N ARG A 467 -5.50 15.07 -10.44
CA ARG A 467 -4.09 14.87 -10.82
C ARG A 467 -3.74 13.42 -11.10
N HIS A 468 -4.13 12.49 -10.22
CA HIS A 468 -3.74 11.08 -10.25
C HIS A 468 -4.84 10.15 -10.79
N GLY A 469 -6.03 10.65 -11.01
CA GLY A 469 -7.22 9.91 -11.44
C GLY A 469 -8.20 9.63 -10.31
N ALA A 470 -9.46 9.33 -10.68
CA ALA A 470 -10.55 9.15 -9.73
C ALA A 470 -10.31 7.99 -8.72
N ALA A 471 -9.56 6.96 -9.11
CA ALA A 471 -9.23 5.82 -8.26
C ALA A 471 -8.21 6.15 -7.13
N ALA A 472 -7.57 7.31 -7.19
CA ALA A 472 -6.56 7.69 -6.21
C ALA A 472 -7.14 7.90 -4.80
N ILE A 473 -8.36 8.43 -4.70
CA ILE A 473 -9.12 8.59 -3.45
C ILE A 473 -10.58 8.29 -3.77
N THR A 474 -11.16 7.29 -3.12
CA THR A 474 -12.54 6.84 -3.39
C THR A 474 -13.45 6.85 -2.18
N THR A 475 -12.89 6.94 -0.97
CA THR A 475 -13.59 6.69 0.28
C THR A 475 -13.31 7.77 1.32
N ALA A 476 -14.36 8.17 2.04
CA ALA A 476 -14.30 8.96 3.26
C ALA A 476 -14.92 8.15 4.40
N ILE A 477 -14.09 7.69 5.32
CA ILE A 477 -14.48 6.85 6.46
C ILE A 477 -14.85 7.76 7.63
N VAL A 478 -16.00 7.49 8.23
CA VAL A 478 -16.49 8.21 9.41
C VAL A 478 -16.39 7.30 10.64
N SER A 479 -15.39 7.55 11.48
CA SER A 479 -15.23 6.85 12.75
C SER A 479 -16.30 7.29 13.74
N LYS A 480 -16.68 6.41 14.65
CA LYS A 480 -17.71 6.64 15.67
C LYS A 480 -19.08 7.03 15.08
N THR A 481 -19.44 6.44 13.96
CA THR A 481 -20.76 6.67 13.36
C THR A 481 -21.86 6.12 14.28
N THR A 482 -22.81 6.95 14.65
CA THR A 482 -23.96 6.63 15.53
C THR A 482 -25.29 6.99 14.90
N SER A 483 -25.31 7.76 13.80
CA SER A 483 -26.49 8.31 13.17
C SER A 483 -26.36 8.46 11.66
N VAL A 484 -27.46 8.80 10.98
CA VAL A 484 -27.47 9.09 9.53
C VAL A 484 -26.84 10.45 9.26
N SER A 485 -27.04 11.43 10.14
CA SER A 485 -26.43 12.77 10.00
C SER A 485 -24.91 12.70 9.97
N ASP A 486 -24.28 11.79 10.74
CA ASP A 486 -22.84 11.57 10.73
C ASP A 486 -22.29 11.20 9.32
N LEU A 487 -23.12 10.57 8.49
CA LEU A 487 -22.76 10.19 7.12
C LEU A 487 -23.07 11.30 6.10
N LEU A 488 -24.00 12.20 6.40
CA LEU A 488 -24.35 13.33 5.53
C LEU A 488 -23.43 14.53 5.71
N GLU A 489 -22.92 14.74 6.91
CA GLU A 489 -22.01 15.84 7.24
C GLU A 489 -20.77 15.88 6.35
N PRO A 490 -20.01 14.79 6.17
CA PRO A 490 -18.88 14.79 5.23
C PRO A 490 -19.34 14.97 3.77
N MET A 491 -20.55 14.56 3.40
CA MET A 491 -21.09 14.84 2.06
C MET A 491 -21.29 16.35 1.84
N LEU A 492 -21.71 17.10 2.87
CA LEU A 492 -21.79 18.54 2.81
C LEU A 492 -20.40 19.17 2.64
N MET A 493 -19.39 18.68 3.36
CA MET A 493 -18.01 19.11 3.21
C MET A 493 -17.43 18.75 1.82
N MET A 494 -17.81 17.61 1.25
CA MET A 494 -17.47 17.26 -0.15
C MET A 494 -18.06 18.28 -1.13
N ARG A 495 -19.29 18.75 -0.92
CA ARG A 495 -19.89 19.81 -1.74
C ARG A 495 -19.04 21.08 -1.69
N GLU A 496 -18.61 21.52 -0.49
CA GLU A 496 -17.75 22.68 -0.29
C GLU A 496 -16.39 22.59 -1.01
N ALA A 497 -15.96 21.36 -1.31
CA ALA A 497 -14.70 21.06 -2.00
C ALA A 497 -14.87 20.73 -3.50
N GLY A 498 -16.09 20.71 -4.02
CA GLY A 498 -16.38 20.33 -5.42
C GLY A 498 -16.31 18.81 -5.67
N LEU A 499 -16.40 18.00 -4.62
CA LEU A 499 -16.45 16.53 -4.68
C LEU A 499 -17.87 15.96 -4.63
N LEU A 500 -18.89 16.82 -4.66
CA LEU A 500 -20.28 16.43 -4.70
C LEU A 500 -21.06 17.38 -5.62
N ALA A 501 -21.77 16.79 -6.60
CA ALA A 501 -22.73 17.51 -7.41
C ALA A 501 -24.05 17.61 -6.64
N PRO A 502 -24.55 18.85 -6.36
CA PRO A 502 -25.78 19.07 -5.62
C PRO A 502 -27.03 18.72 -6.44
N GLY A 503 -28.13 18.39 -5.80
CA GLY A 503 -29.41 18.11 -6.43
C GLY A 503 -30.31 17.23 -5.57
N ASP A 504 -31.49 16.87 -6.11
CA ASP A 504 -32.43 15.97 -5.43
C ASP A 504 -31.87 14.53 -5.24
N ALA A 505 -30.90 14.15 -6.04
CA ALA A 505 -30.10 12.95 -5.91
C ALA A 505 -28.62 13.36 -5.98
N PRO A 506 -28.01 13.79 -4.85
CA PRO A 506 -26.64 14.29 -4.84
C PRO A 506 -25.65 13.18 -5.22
N VAL A 507 -24.72 13.50 -6.11
CA VAL A 507 -23.70 12.56 -6.59
C VAL A 507 -22.36 12.91 -5.96
N ALA A 508 -21.94 12.12 -4.97
CA ALA A 508 -20.64 12.27 -4.34
C ALA A 508 -19.54 11.54 -5.13
N GLU A 509 -18.39 12.19 -5.29
CA GLU A 509 -17.18 11.62 -5.90
C GLU A 509 -16.48 10.63 -4.97
N LEU A 510 -16.66 10.76 -3.65
CA LEU A 510 -16.18 9.82 -2.65
C LEU A 510 -17.37 9.09 -2.01
N MET A 511 -17.17 7.84 -1.64
CA MET A 511 -18.13 7.09 -0.87
C MET A 511 -17.96 7.40 0.61
N THR A 512 -19.02 7.84 1.29
CA THR A 512 -19.03 7.95 2.74
C THR A 512 -19.30 6.57 3.32
N VAL A 513 -18.40 6.10 4.20
CA VAL A 513 -18.43 4.75 4.78
C VAL A 513 -18.38 4.84 6.31
N PRO A 514 -19.35 4.26 7.03
CA PRO A 514 -19.37 4.26 8.49
C PRO A 514 -18.34 3.30 9.07
N LEU A 515 -17.83 3.64 10.25
CA LEU A 515 -17.14 2.73 11.15
C LEU A 515 -17.93 2.69 12.48
N PHE A 516 -18.50 1.53 12.79
CA PHE A 516 -19.23 1.28 14.02
C PHE A 516 -18.29 0.64 15.04
N GLU A 517 -18.03 1.31 16.17
CA GLU A 517 -16.93 0.96 17.07
C GLU A 517 -17.39 0.29 18.36
N THR A 518 -18.62 0.56 18.80
CA THR A 518 -19.18 -0.03 20.02
C THR A 518 -20.21 -1.12 19.69
N ILE A 519 -20.56 -1.95 20.68
CA ILE A 519 -21.62 -2.96 20.53
C ILE A 519 -22.96 -2.27 20.21
N ALA A 520 -23.25 -1.14 20.87
CA ALA A 520 -24.47 -0.37 20.63
C ALA A 520 -24.53 0.18 19.20
N ASP A 521 -23.40 0.67 18.66
CA ASP A 521 -23.32 1.15 17.27
C ASP A 521 -23.57 0.00 16.28
N LEU A 522 -22.99 -1.18 16.56
CA LEU A 522 -23.20 -2.38 15.73
C LEU A 522 -24.66 -2.86 15.75
N GLU A 523 -25.33 -2.76 16.89
CA GLU A 523 -26.76 -3.07 17.00
C GLU A 523 -27.63 -2.07 16.22
N ALA A 524 -27.24 -0.78 16.19
CA ALA A 524 -27.92 0.28 15.44
C ALA A 524 -27.60 0.29 13.93
N ALA A 525 -26.46 -0.27 13.52
CA ALA A 525 -25.93 -0.23 12.15
C ALA A 525 -26.94 -0.64 11.07
N PRO A 526 -27.75 -1.72 11.20
CA PRO A 526 -28.73 -2.08 10.17
C PRO A 526 -29.78 -0.99 9.92
N ALA A 527 -30.23 -0.30 10.96
CA ALA A 527 -31.23 0.76 10.85
C ALA A 527 -30.61 2.01 10.19
N ILE A 528 -29.42 2.42 10.63
CA ILE A 528 -28.69 3.55 10.09
C ILE A 528 -28.38 3.32 8.60
N MET A 529 -27.83 2.16 8.23
CA MET A 529 -27.51 1.84 6.85
C MET A 529 -28.73 1.73 5.95
N THR A 530 -29.85 1.19 6.47
CA THR A 530 -31.10 1.14 5.72
C THR A 530 -31.61 2.54 5.41
N ALA A 531 -31.61 3.43 6.40
CA ALA A 531 -32.04 4.81 6.23
C ALA A 531 -31.09 5.59 5.29
N PHE A 532 -29.77 5.44 5.43
CA PHE A 532 -28.78 6.09 4.58
C PHE A 532 -28.89 5.64 3.12
N LEU A 533 -28.97 4.34 2.87
CA LEU A 533 -29.11 3.78 1.52
C LEU A 533 -30.47 4.07 0.87
N ALA A 534 -31.48 4.43 1.65
CA ALA A 534 -32.79 4.88 1.14
C ALA A 534 -32.75 6.33 0.60
N ILE A 535 -31.71 7.09 0.90
CA ILE A 535 -31.53 8.47 0.38
C ILE A 535 -31.31 8.41 -1.12
N PRO A 536 -32.05 9.21 -1.92
CA PRO A 536 -31.90 9.25 -3.38
C PRO A 536 -30.44 9.47 -3.79
N GLY A 537 -29.96 8.69 -4.74
CA GLY A 537 -28.60 8.76 -5.27
C GLY A 537 -27.55 7.96 -4.47
N VAL A 538 -27.72 7.73 -3.18
CA VAL A 538 -26.71 7.03 -2.35
C VAL A 538 -26.56 5.56 -2.77
N ALA A 539 -27.66 4.81 -2.83
CA ALA A 539 -27.61 3.40 -3.24
C ALA A 539 -27.15 3.24 -4.70
N ASP A 540 -27.51 4.17 -5.59
CA ASP A 540 -27.08 4.13 -6.97
C ASP A 540 -25.58 4.42 -7.11
N ALA A 541 -25.06 5.38 -6.35
CA ALA A 541 -23.63 5.65 -6.27
C ALA A 541 -22.86 4.43 -5.71
N ALA A 542 -23.40 3.75 -4.71
CA ALA A 542 -22.80 2.53 -4.17
C ALA A 542 -22.77 1.41 -5.22
N ARG A 543 -23.87 1.16 -5.93
CA ARG A 543 -23.94 0.14 -6.99
C ARG A 543 -23.02 0.45 -8.18
N ALA A 544 -22.86 1.72 -8.55
CA ALA A 544 -22.00 2.12 -9.65
C ALA A 544 -20.50 1.88 -9.37
N ARG A 545 -20.14 1.71 -8.09
CA ARG A 545 -18.76 1.45 -7.66
C ARG A 545 -18.42 -0.02 -7.43
N GLY A 546 -19.38 -0.92 -7.49
CA GLY A 546 -19.23 -2.37 -7.33
C GLY A 546 -19.73 -2.91 -6.03
#